data_0d690a90310e6d1733f0de068bbcf8f2
#
_entry.id   0d690a90310e6d1733f0de068bbcf8f2
#
_cell.length_a   1.000
_cell.length_b   1.000
_cell.length_c   1.000
_cell.angle_alpha   90.00
_cell.angle_beta   90.00
_cell.angle_gamma   90.00
#
_symmetry.space_group_name_H-M   'P 1'
#
loop_
_entity.id
_entity.type
_entity.pdbx_description
1 polymer ?
#
loop_
_entity_poly.entity_id
_entity_poly.type
_entity_poly.pdbx_seq_one_letter_code
_entity_poly.pdbx_strand_id
1 'polypeptide(L)'
;MRAAVLHEVGGGLEVEEIAEPEGDAVVSVRAAGVNFADLLIRNGLYPQMPELPYVLGSEVAGELDGRRVLAFTRVNGGGYAERVAVDLDWTFALPDGASFAAGASFLLTYLTAYIPLHRQTRVTPVSTVLVHAGSGGVGSAAVQLAKNLGARVIVTASTAEKRAAALANGADEALGYDELDDVRADVVIDPVGGDVFTRSLSLLNPLGVIVAVGFANGLWQDPSVQWLVGRNAGVVGIYLARLMKLQPGFVHECALELLGMWTRGEIDPVVGARFPLDEAGAAHMLIAERKHVGKVVLEP
;
A
#
# COMPACT_ATOMS: atom_id res chain seq x y z
N MET A 1 -10.42 -22.17 14.26
CA MET A 1 -10.63 -20.73 14.04
C MET A 1 -11.18 -20.48 12.65
N ARG A 2 -11.94 -19.39 12.46
CA ARG A 2 -12.47 -19.00 11.13
C ARG A 2 -11.40 -18.30 10.30
N ALA A 3 -11.35 -18.60 8.98
CA ALA A 3 -10.47 -17.93 8.03
C ALA A 3 -11.11 -17.89 6.63
N ALA A 4 -10.78 -16.86 5.86
CA ALA A 4 -11.16 -16.78 4.45
C ALA A 4 -10.07 -17.42 3.59
N VAL A 5 -10.37 -18.56 3.01
CA VAL A 5 -9.43 -19.45 2.32
C VAL A 5 -9.61 -19.34 0.81
N LEU A 6 -8.50 -19.30 0.09
CA LEU A 6 -8.42 -19.43 -1.37
C LEU A 6 -8.04 -20.86 -1.71
N HIS A 7 -8.94 -21.61 -2.35
CA HIS A 7 -8.70 -23.01 -2.74
C HIS A 7 -8.10 -23.16 -4.13
N GLU A 8 -8.42 -22.25 -5.05
CA GLU A 8 -7.94 -22.29 -6.44
C GLU A 8 -7.69 -20.88 -6.99
N VAL A 9 -6.81 -20.77 -7.96
CA VAL A 9 -6.52 -19.52 -8.65
C VAL A 9 -7.79 -19.03 -9.37
N GLY A 10 -8.14 -17.76 -9.17
CA GLY A 10 -9.35 -17.14 -9.71
C GLY A 10 -10.62 -17.50 -8.95
N GLY A 11 -10.54 -18.36 -7.94
CA GLY A 11 -11.66 -18.77 -7.10
C GLY A 11 -12.19 -17.70 -6.15
N GLY A 12 -13.29 -18.03 -5.45
CA GLY A 12 -13.82 -17.25 -4.34
C GLY A 12 -12.94 -17.35 -3.09
N LEU A 13 -13.20 -16.47 -2.14
CA LEU A 13 -12.68 -16.62 -0.79
C LEU A 13 -13.80 -17.26 0.06
N GLU A 14 -13.54 -18.45 0.56
CA GLU A 14 -14.51 -19.21 1.34
C GLU A 14 -14.16 -19.12 2.83
N VAL A 15 -15.12 -18.73 3.66
CA VAL A 15 -14.89 -18.69 5.12
C VAL A 15 -15.20 -20.05 5.71
N GLU A 16 -14.20 -20.66 6.32
CA GLU A 16 -14.28 -21.99 6.89
C GLU A 16 -13.51 -22.09 8.22
N GLU A 17 -13.77 -23.16 8.96
CA GLU A 17 -13.02 -23.54 10.16
C GLU A 17 -11.73 -24.22 9.76
N ILE A 18 -10.60 -23.65 10.18
CA ILE A 18 -9.26 -24.23 9.99
C ILE A 18 -8.56 -24.47 11.33
N ALA A 19 -7.46 -25.20 11.32
CA ALA A 19 -6.63 -25.39 12.50
C ALA A 19 -6.10 -24.05 13.04
N GLU A 20 -5.85 -23.99 14.35
CA GLU A 20 -5.20 -22.86 14.98
C GLU A 20 -3.76 -22.70 14.42
N PRO A 21 -3.25 -21.46 14.26
CA PRO A 21 -1.90 -21.25 13.78
C PRO A 21 -0.89 -21.70 14.82
N GLU A 22 0.16 -22.39 14.38
CA GLU A 22 1.27 -22.80 15.21
C GLU A 22 2.35 -21.70 15.26
N GLY A 23 2.87 -21.38 16.45
CA GLY A 23 3.95 -20.41 16.63
C GLY A 23 3.98 -19.80 18.02
N ASP A 24 5.14 -19.20 18.37
CA ASP A 24 5.37 -18.61 19.69
C ASP A 24 4.67 -17.25 19.86
N ALA A 25 4.28 -16.59 18.75
CA ALA A 25 3.58 -15.32 18.75
C ALA A 25 2.34 -15.43 17.86
N VAL A 26 1.17 -15.46 18.47
CA VAL A 26 -0.13 -15.55 17.78
C VAL A 26 -0.96 -14.31 18.10
N VAL A 27 -1.25 -13.53 17.07
CA VAL A 27 -2.10 -12.34 17.18
C VAL A 27 -3.57 -12.76 17.07
N SER A 28 -4.40 -12.33 18.01
CA SER A 28 -5.86 -12.31 17.86
C SER A 28 -6.20 -11.12 16.97
N VAL A 29 -6.58 -11.40 15.73
CA VAL A 29 -6.79 -10.38 14.69
C VAL A 29 -8.07 -9.58 14.98
N ARG A 30 -7.95 -8.28 14.94
CA ARG A 30 -9.08 -7.33 15.04
C ARG A 30 -9.32 -6.59 13.74
N ALA A 31 -8.30 -6.49 12.90
CA ALA A 31 -8.40 -6.00 11.53
C ALA A 31 -7.25 -6.57 10.68
N ALA A 32 -7.53 -6.86 9.43
CA ALA A 32 -6.58 -7.27 8.40
C ALA A 32 -6.65 -6.34 7.20
N GLY A 33 -5.52 -5.86 6.72
CA GLY A 33 -5.45 -4.97 5.56
C GLY A 33 -5.63 -5.72 4.25
N VAL A 34 -6.53 -5.23 3.39
CA VAL A 34 -6.71 -5.75 2.03
C VAL A 34 -5.84 -4.97 1.06
N ASN A 35 -5.02 -5.68 0.29
CA ASN A 35 -4.03 -5.10 -0.61
C ASN A 35 -4.26 -5.53 -2.05
N PHE A 36 -3.80 -4.71 -3.01
CA PHE A 36 -3.82 -5.10 -4.44
C PHE A 36 -2.99 -6.38 -4.68
N ALA A 37 -1.94 -6.61 -3.89
CA ALA A 37 -1.15 -7.84 -3.94
C ALA A 37 -1.99 -9.10 -3.66
N ASP A 38 -2.99 -9.02 -2.76
CA ASP A 38 -3.88 -10.14 -2.45
C ASP A 38 -4.74 -10.50 -3.67
N LEU A 39 -5.16 -9.50 -4.46
CA LEU A 39 -5.87 -9.72 -5.72
C LEU A 39 -4.97 -10.38 -6.76
N LEU A 40 -3.69 -9.98 -6.82
CA LEU A 40 -2.72 -10.61 -7.73
C LEU A 40 -2.49 -12.08 -7.34
N ILE A 41 -2.37 -12.40 -6.05
CA ILE A 41 -2.27 -13.78 -5.56
C ILE A 41 -3.52 -14.55 -5.95
N ARG A 42 -4.71 -14.03 -5.64
CA ARG A 42 -5.99 -14.65 -5.99
C ARG A 42 -6.08 -15.00 -7.48
N ASN A 43 -5.59 -14.11 -8.36
CA ASN A 43 -5.67 -14.26 -9.80
C ASN A 43 -4.46 -14.97 -10.42
N GLY A 44 -3.50 -15.48 -9.62
CA GLY A 44 -2.31 -16.18 -10.14
C GLY A 44 -1.28 -15.27 -10.83
N LEU A 45 -1.33 -13.97 -10.57
CA LEU A 45 -0.48 -12.95 -11.20
C LEU A 45 0.66 -12.46 -10.30
N TYR A 46 0.73 -12.94 -9.05
CA TYR A 46 1.79 -12.55 -8.13
C TYR A 46 3.09 -13.29 -8.44
N PRO A 47 4.27 -12.63 -8.43
CA PRO A 47 5.54 -13.25 -8.83
C PRO A 47 5.95 -14.49 -8.04
N GLN A 48 5.52 -14.59 -6.79
CA GLN A 48 5.80 -15.73 -5.90
C GLN A 48 4.47 -16.25 -5.34
N MET A 49 3.83 -17.16 -6.09
CA MET A 49 2.57 -17.76 -5.69
C MET A 49 2.77 -18.69 -4.48
N PRO A 50 1.89 -18.62 -3.47
CA PRO A 50 1.85 -19.61 -2.40
C PRO A 50 1.24 -20.93 -2.91
N GLU A 51 1.47 -22.01 -2.17
CA GLU A 51 0.74 -23.25 -2.35
C GLU A 51 -0.71 -23.11 -1.86
N LEU A 52 -1.66 -23.67 -2.60
CA LEU A 52 -3.08 -23.66 -2.25
C LEU A 52 -3.48 -24.98 -1.57
N PRO A 53 -4.46 -24.98 -0.64
CA PRO A 53 -5.27 -23.85 -0.19
C PRO A 53 -4.48 -22.83 0.65
N TYR A 54 -4.88 -21.54 0.59
CA TYR A 54 -4.11 -20.47 1.22
C TYR A 54 -4.99 -19.36 1.83
N VAL A 55 -4.62 -18.89 3.00
CA VAL A 55 -5.25 -17.74 3.65
C VAL A 55 -4.46 -16.47 3.28
N LEU A 56 -5.12 -15.51 2.64
CA LEU A 56 -4.52 -14.24 2.23
C LEU A 56 -4.31 -13.28 3.40
N GLY A 57 -3.83 -12.07 3.11
CA GLY A 57 -3.65 -10.98 4.08
C GLY A 57 -2.24 -10.89 4.63
N SER A 58 -1.52 -9.82 4.24
CA SER A 58 -0.09 -9.63 4.55
C SER A 58 0.15 -8.78 5.79
N GLU A 59 -0.86 -8.09 6.30
CA GLU A 59 -0.74 -7.20 7.45
C GLU A 59 -2.00 -7.24 8.30
N VAL A 60 -1.82 -7.18 9.61
CA VAL A 60 -2.90 -7.22 10.61
C VAL A 60 -2.65 -6.21 11.72
N ALA A 61 -3.73 -5.89 12.44
CA ALA A 61 -3.67 -5.31 13.76
C ALA A 61 -4.59 -6.09 14.71
N GLY A 62 -4.17 -6.24 15.94
CA GLY A 62 -4.90 -7.05 16.90
C GLY A 62 -4.23 -7.07 18.28
N GLU A 63 -4.38 -8.16 18.98
CA GLU A 63 -3.87 -8.34 20.34
C GLU A 63 -2.92 -9.53 20.41
N LEU A 64 -1.73 -9.30 20.97
CA LEU A 64 -0.72 -10.28 21.29
C LEU A 64 -0.46 -10.21 22.79
N ASP A 65 -0.77 -11.27 23.55
CA ASP A 65 -0.60 -11.32 25.01
C ASP A 65 -1.19 -10.10 25.75
N GLY A 66 -2.39 -9.67 25.32
CA GLY A 66 -3.10 -8.50 25.88
C GLY A 66 -2.55 -7.14 25.46
N ARG A 67 -1.53 -7.10 24.59
CA ARG A 67 -0.97 -5.86 24.03
C ARG A 67 -1.54 -5.61 22.65
N ARG A 68 -1.86 -4.36 22.38
CA ARG A 68 -2.33 -3.91 21.07
C ARG A 68 -1.14 -3.79 20.11
N VAL A 69 -1.20 -4.51 18.99
CA VAL A 69 -0.11 -4.58 18.03
C VAL A 69 -0.59 -4.41 16.59
N LEU A 70 0.35 -4.05 15.72
CA LEU A 70 0.24 -4.19 14.27
C LEU A 70 1.43 -5.03 13.79
N ALA A 71 1.20 -5.86 12.79
CA ALA A 71 2.23 -6.80 12.35
C ALA A 71 2.12 -7.12 10.86
N PHE A 72 3.27 -7.44 10.24
CA PHE A 72 3.26 -8.22 9.02
C PHE A 72 3.03 -9.70 9.37
N THR A 73 2.25 -10.38 8.53
CA THR A 73 2.07 -11.82 8.64
C THR A 73 3.25 -12.55 8.00
N ARG A 74 3.47 -13.80 8.38
CA ARG A 74 4.52 -14.62 7.76
C ARG A 74 4.18 -14.88 6.29
N VAL A 75 5.18 -14.67 5.43
CA VAL A 75 5.15 -15.05 4.00
C VAL A 75 3.85 -14.65 3.26
N ASN A 76 3.48 -13.38 3.34
CA ASN A 76 2.39 -12.78 2.55
C ASN A 76 0.98 -13.35 2.78
N GLY A 77 0.71 -13.99 3.91
CA GLY A 77 -0.61 -14.56 4.14
C GLY A 77 -0.93 -14.87 5.60
N GLY A 78 -2.15 -15.38 5.82
CA GLY A 78 -2.67 -15.74 7.12
C GLY A 78 -3.52 -14.65 7.79
N GLY A 79 -3.49 -13.42 7.31
CA GLY A 79 -4.17 -12.29 7.96
C GLY A 79 -5.69 -12.31 7.87
N TYR A 80 -6.28 -12.96 6.86
CA TYR A 80 -7.73 -13.06 6.73
C TYR A 80 -8.29 -14.19 7.61
N ALA A 81 -8.02 -14.12 8.89
CA ALA A 81 -8.41 -15.11 9.89
C ALA A 81 -8.60 -14.45 11.26
N GLU A 82 -9.26 -15.13 12.18
CA GLU A 82 -9.39 -14.70 13.57
C GLU A 82 -8.07 -14.65 14.33
N ARG A 83 -7.10 -15.50 13.93
CA ARG A 83 -5.76 -15.57 14.53
C ARG A 83 -4.70 -15.82 13.47
N VAL A 84 -3.50 -15.28 13.69
CA VAL A 84 -2.36 -15.50 12.82
C VAL A 84 -1.06 -15.54 13.58
N ALA A 85 -0.18 -16.48 13.24
CA ALA A 85 1.19 -16.49 13.73
C ALA A 85 2.01 -15.41 13.04
N VAL A 86 2.73 -14.62 13.82
CA VAL A 86 3.56 -13.52 13.35
C VAL A 86 5.01 -13.70 13.76
N ASP A 87 5.90 -12.94 13.15
CA ASP A 87 7.28 -12.79 13.56
C ASP A 87 7.39 -11.57 14.48
N LEU A 88 8.00 -11.74 15.64
CA LEU A 88 8.19 -10.64 16.60
C LEU A 88 9.02 -9.49 16.03
N ASP A 89 9.95 -9.77 15.13
CA ASP A 89 10.75 -8.74 14.45
C ASP A 89 9.91 -7.86 13.54
N TRP A 90 8.72 -8.32 13.12
CA TRP A 90 7.78 -7.59 12.28
C TRP A 90 6.47 -7.25 13.01
N THR A 91 6.51 -7.25 14.34
CA THR A 91 5.39 -6.92 15.22
C THR A 91 5.73 -5.68 16.03
N PHE A 92 4.87 -4.68 15.97
CA PHE A 92 5.09 -3.37 16.58
C PHE A 92 3.91 -3.02 17.49
N ALA A 93 4.19 -2.21 18.52
CA ALA A 93 3.11 -1.66 19.34
C ALA A 93 2.21 -0.74 18.50
N LEU A 94 0.90 -0.92 18.57
CA LEU A 94 -0.05 0.00 17.96
C LEU A 94 -0.06 1.31 18.75
N PRO A 95 0.11 2.49 18.12
CA PRO A 95 0.09 3.77 18.82
C PRO A 95 -1.17 3.97 19.68
N ASP A 96 -1.01 4.63 20.82
CA ASP A 96 -2.12 4.90 21.74
C ASP A 96 -3.24 5.68 21.03
N GLY A 97 -4.48 5.24 21.25
CA GLY A 97 -5.67 5.84 20.62
C GLY A 97 -5.92 5.43 19.17
N ALA A 98 -4.95 4.82 18.47
CA ALA A 98 -5.15 4.32 17.11
C ALA A 98 -6.15 3.15 17.08
N SER A 99 -7.01 3.10 16.07
CA SER A 99 -7.91 1.95 15.85
C SER A 99 -7.14 0.76 15.25
N PHE A 100 -7.64 -0.46 15.46
CA PHE A 100 -7.06 -1.65 14.80
C PHE A 100 -7.16 -1.55 13.27
N ALA A 101 -8.24 -0.98 12.75
CA ALA A 101 -8.38 -0.74 11.32
C ALA A 101 -7.29 0.18 10.77
N ALA A 102 -6.93 1.26 11.50
CA ALA A 102 -5.80 2.13 11.15
C ALA A 102 -4.47 1.35 11.19
N GLY A 103 -4.28 0.50 12.23
CA GLY A 103 -3.09 -0.35 12.34
C GLY A 103 -2.92 -1.32 11.16
N ALA A 104 -4.00 -1.99 10.76
CA ALA A 104 -4.02 -2.88 9.60
C ALA A 104 -3.93 -2.15 8.24
N SER A 105 -3.92 -0.83 8.25
CA SER A 105 -3.83 0.03 7.06
C SER A 105 -2.46 0.66 6.89
N PHE A 106 -1.49 0.35 7.78
CA PHE A 106 -0.30 1.16 7.96
C PHE A 106 0.94 0.57 7.30
N LEU A 107 1.42 -0.57 7.76
CA LEU A 107 2.79 -1.04 7.45
C LEU A 107 3.04 -1.13 5.94
N LEU A 108 2.19 -1.83 5.21
CA LEU A 108 2.43 -2.09 3.79
C LEU A 108 2.33 -0.81 2.96
N THR A 109 1.30 -0.01 3.17
CA THR A 109 1.05 1.18 2.35
C THR A 109 2.05 2.29 2.64
N TYR A 110 2.34 2.54 3.92
CA TYR A 110 3.27 3.60 4.30
C TYR A 110 4.71 3.24 3.99
N LEU A 111 5.18 2.01 4.22
CA LEU A 111 6.52 1.60 3.81
C LEU A 111 6.70 1.64 2.30
N THR A 112 5.68 1.23 1.53
CA THR A 112 5.72 1.30 0.06
C THR A 112 5.85 2.73 -0.46
N ALA A 113 5.27 3.70 0.23
CA ALA A 113 5.37 5.12 -0.12
C ALA A 113 6.63 5.79 0.48
N TYR A 114 6.97 5.45 1.74
CA TYR A 114 8.06 6.06 2.49
C TYR A 114 9.43 5.79 1.87
N ILE A 115 9.71 4.51 1.60
CA ILE A 115 11.03 4.11 1.08
C ILE A 115 11.39 4.87 -0.20
N PRO A 116 10.52 4.94 -1.23
CA PRO A 116 10.83 5.74 -2.39
C PRO A 116 11.00 7.23 -2.09
N LEU A 117 10.10 7.84 -1.34
CA LEU A 117 10.10 9.28 -1.10
C LEU A 117 11.30 9.72 -0.24
N HIS A 118 11.69 8.92 0.75
CA HIS A 118 12.73 9.30 1.74
C HIS A 118 14.08 8.65 1.48
N ARG A 119 14.18 7.56 0.69
CA ARG A 119 15.41 6.76 0.54
C ARG A 119 15.85 6.55 -0.91
N GLN A 120 14.93 6.59 -1.89
CA GLN A 120 15.27 6.34 -3.29
C GLN A 120 15.23 7.60 -4.17
N THR A 121 14.47 8.62 -3.76
CA THR A 121 14.38 9.90 -4.49
C THR A 121 14.83 11.06 -3.61
N ARG A 122 14.94 12.23 -4.21
CA ARG A 122 15.31 13.45 -3.50
C ARG A 122 14.16 14.45 -3.52
N VAL A 123 13.27 14.33 -2.56
CA VAL A 123 12.17 15.28 -2.35
C VAL A 123 12.64 16.40 -1.41
N THR A 124 12.33 17.64 -1.76
CA THR A 124 12.66 18.85 -1.00
C THR A 124 11.43 19.76 -0.92
N PRO A 125 11.41 20.78 -0.07
CA PRO A 125 10.27 21.72 0.03
C PRO A 125 9.94 22.48 -1.27
N VAL A 126 10.84 22.50 -2.25
CA VAL A 126 10.59 23.13 -3.57
C VAL A 126 10.19 22.11 -4.64
N SER A 127 10.16 20.83 -4.30
CA SER A 127 9.77 19.76 -5.22
C SER A 127 8.26 19.71 -5.44
N THR A 128 7.88 19.31 -6.64
CA THR A 128 6.50 18.89 -6.97
C THR A 128 6.46 17.36 -7.06
N VAL A 129 5.58 16.75 -6.26
CA VAL A 129 5.32 15.31 -6.26
C VAL A 129 3.95 15.06 -6.88
N LEU A 130 3.91 14.31 -7.98
CA LEU A 130 2.68 13.82 -8.59
C LEU A 130 2.38 12.41 -8.07
N VAL A 131 1.20 12.20 -7.49
CA VAL A 131 0.76 10.90 -6.97
C VAL A 131 -0.42 10.40 -7.77
N HIS A 132 -0.23 9.35 -8.56
CA HIS A 132 -1.33 8.69 -9.24
C HIS A 132 -2.17 7.84 -8.28
N ALA A 133 -3.47 7.74 -8.54
CA ALA A 133 -4.44 7.11 -7.65
C ALA A 133 -4.31 7.62 -6.20
N GLY A 134 -4.18 8.95 -6.03
CA GLY A 134 -3.84 9.61 -4.76
C GLY A 134 -4.84 9.40 -3.62
N SER A 135 -6.05 8.91 -3.89
CA SER A 135 -7.06 8.56 -2.89
C SER A 135 -7.01 7.09 -2.44
N GLY A 136 -6.18 6.24 -3.06
CA GLY A 136 -6.05 4.81 -2.68
C GLY A 136 -5.10 4.62 -1.48
N GLY A 137 -4.90 3.38 -1.04
CA GLY A 137 -4.08 3.08 0.14
C GLY A 137 -2.66 3.64 0.06
N VAL A 138 -1.87 3.24 -0.95
CA VAL A 138 -0.49 3.75 -1.14
C VAL A 138 -0.51 5.23 -1.53
N GLY A 139 -1.48 5.66 -2.35
CA GLY A 139 -1.59 7.05 -2.78
C GLY A 139 -1.84 8.00 -1.60
N SER A 140 -2.75 7.66 -0.70
CA SER A 140 -3.03 8.49 0.49
C SER A 140 -1.82 8.59 1.43
N ALA A 141 -1.09 7.48 1.62
CA ALA A 141 0.17 7.50 2.38
C ALA A 141 1.23 8.38 1.70
N ALA A 142 1.38 8.27 0.37
CA ALA A 142 2.35 9.08 -0.38
C ALA A 142 2.03 10.59 -0.31
N VAL A 143 0.74 10.97 -0.35
CA VAL A 143 0.31 12.36 -0.17
C VAL A 143 0.79 12.91 1.17
N GLN A 144 0.47 12.24 2.27
CA GLN A 144 0.86 12.69 3.61
C GLN A 144 2.37 12.76 3.78
N LEU A 145 3.10 11.76 3.32
CA LEU A 145 4.56 11.71 3.43
C LEU A 145 5.25 12.80 2.58
N ALA A 146 4.77 13.05 1.37
CA ALA A 146 5.30 14.12 0.53
C ALA A 146 5.00 15.51 1.13
N LYS A 147 3.81 15.69 1.71
CA LYS A 147 3.45 16.92 2.45
C LYS A 147 4.32 17.11 3.68
N ASN A 148 4.65 16.05 4.39
CA ASN A 148 5.55 16.12 5.55
C ASN A 148 6.97 16.56 5.15
N LEU A 149 7.43 16.22 3.94
CA LEU A 149 8.67 16.73 3.36
C LEU A 149 8.57 18.19 2.87
N GLY A 150 7.40 18.82 2.96
CA GLY A 150 7.15 20.20 2.54
C GLY A 150 6.88 20.35 1.03
N ALA A 151 6.78 19.26 0.26
CA ALA A 151 6.59 19.31 -1.19
C ALA A 151 5.20 19.85 -1.58
N ARG A 152 5.10 20.38 -2.80
CA ARG A 152 3.82 20.55 -3.48
C ARG A 152 3.34 19.19 -3.98
N VAL A 153 2.13 18.80 -3.62
CA VAL A 153 1.55 17.51 -3.97
C VAL A 153 0.36 17.67 -4.91
N ILE A 154 0.49 17.13 -6.11
CA ILE A 154 -0.57 17.01 -7.10
C ILE A 154 -1.00 15.55 -7.14
N VAL A 155 -2.30 15.28 -7.16
CA VAL A 155 -2.79 13.91 -7.28
C VAL A 155 -3.64 13.72 -8.53
N THR A 156 -3.70 12.48 -9.03
CA THR A 156 -4.75 12.07 -9.96
C THR A 156 -5.73 11.12 -9.31
N ALA A 157 -7.01 11.31 -9.61
CA ALA A 157 -8.07 10.39 -9.22
C ALA A 157 -9.23 10.41 -10.22
N SER A 158 -9.91 9.27 -10.37
CA SER A 158 -10.89 9.06 -11.45
C SER A 158 -12.24 9.76 -11.27
N THR A 159 -12.63 10.08 -10.02
CA THR A 159 -13.92 10.67 -9.71
C THR A 159 -13.77 11.95 -8.88
N ALA A 160 -14.76 12.82 -8.92
CA ALA A 160 -14.78 14.04 -8.10
C ALA A 160 -14.70 13.73 -6.59
N GLU A 161 -15.40 12.68 -6.14
CA GLU A 161 -15.35 12.22 -4.75
C GLU A 161 -13.93 11.82 -4.33
N LYS A 162 -13.23 11.06 -5.16
CA LYS A 162 -11.84 10.65 -4.90
C LYS A 162 -10.87 11.83 -4.92
N ARG A 163 -11.10 12.80 -5.81
CA ARG A 163 -10.30 14.04 -5.82
C ARG A 163 -10.53 14.83 -4.54
N ALA A 164 -11.79 14.98 -4.11
CA ALA A 164 -12.11 15.64 -2.85
C ALA A 164 -11.47 14.95 -1.63
N ALA A 165 -11.49 13.60 -1.60
CA ALA A 165 -10.83 12.83 -0.54
C ALA A 165 -9.31 13.03 -0.53
N ALA A 166 -8.66 13.11 -1.69
CA ALA A 166 -7.23 13.36 -1.78
C ALA A 166 -6.85 14.79 -1.31
N LEU A 167 -7.67 15.79 -1.63
CA LEU A 167 -7.51 17.15 -1.12
C LEU A 167 -7.67 17.20 0.41
N ALA A 168 -8.69 16.53 0.94
CA ALA A 168 -8.92 16.44 2.38
C ALA A 168 -7.75 15.72 3.11
N ASN A 169 -7.03 14.83 2.39
CA ASN A 169 -5.85 14.12 2.90
C ASN A 169 -4.54 14.95 2.77
N GLY A 170 -4.62 16.21 2.29
CA GLY A 170 -3.51 17.14 2.26
C GLY A 170 -2.88 17.41 0.89
N ALA A 171 -3.42 16.88 -0.21
CA ALA A 171 -2.95 17.26 -1.55
C ALA A 171 -3.25 18.73 -1.83
N ASP A 172 -2.35 19.42 -2.53
CA ASP A 172 -2.52 20.82 -2.92
C ASP A 172 -3.44 20.95 -4.16
N GLU A 173 -3.46 19.91 -5.01
CA GLU A 173 -4.24 19.90 -6.23
C GLU A 173 -4.67 18.46 -6.56
N ALA A 174 -5.89 18.30 -7.10
CA ALA A 174 -6.42 17.00 -7.49
C ALA A 174 -7.08 17.08 -8.86
N LEU A 175 -6.55 16.29 -9.81
CA LEU A 175 -6.86 16.31 -11.23
C LEU A 175 -7.47 14.99 -11.72
N GLY A 176 -8.17 15.04 -12.84
CA GLY A 176 -8.44 13.87 -13.66
C GLY A 176 -7.20 13.40 -14.40
N TYR A 177 -7.21 12.15 -14.88
CA TYR A 177 -6.08 11.62 -15.66
C TYR A 177 -5.89 12.28 -17.02
N ASP A 178 -6.89 12.99 -17.53
CA ASP A 178 -6.89 13.76 -18.76
C ASP A 178 -6.43 15.23 -18.58
N GLU A 179 -6.34 15.71 -17.34
CA GLU A 179 -6.04 17.11 -16.99
C GLU A 179 -4.56 17.37 -16.67
N LEU A 180 -3.61 16.62 -17.27
CA LEU A 180 -2.19 16.64 -16.88
C LEU A 180 -1.26 17.45 -17.78
N ASP A 181 -1.76 18.14 -18.80
CA ASP A 181 -0.90 18.73 -19.86
C ASP A 181 0.08 19.79 -19.35
N ASP A 182 -0.34 20.58 -18.36
CA ASP A 182 0.47 21.63 -17.73
C ASP A 182 1.23 21.16 -16.47
N VAL A 183 1.05 19.91 -16.07
CA VAL A 183 1.74 19.36 -14.87
C VAL A 183 3.21 19.12 -15.17
N ARG A 184 4.07 19.54 -14.24
CA ARG A 184 5.48 19.17 -14.20
C ARG A 184 5.82 18.68 -12.81
N ALA A 185 6.55 17.57 -12.70
CA ALA A 185 6.85 16.91 -11.45
C ALA A 185 8.33 16.52 -11.35
N ASP A 186 8.88 16.62 -10.15
CA ASP A 186 10.21 16.13 -9.82
C ASP A 186 10.19 14.66 -9.43
N VAL A 187 9.09 14.22 -8.79
CA VAL A 187 8.86 12.82 -8.46
C VAL A 187 7.42 12.44 -8.83
N VAL A 188 7.26 11.29 -9.46
CA VAL A 188 5.95 10.69 -9.74
C VAL A 188 5.85 9.37 -8.98
N ILE A 189 4.82 9.20 -8.16
CA ILE A 189 4.48 7.92 -7.51
C ILE A 189 3.42 7.24 -8.36
N ASP A 190 3.78 6.12 -8.99
CA ASP A 190 2.89 5.44 -9.94
C ASP A 190 2.53 4.00 -9.52
N PRO A 191 1.38 3.79 -8.88
CA PRO A 191 0.81 2.47 -8.64
C PRO A 191 -0.06 1.97 -9.81
N VAL A 192 -0.23 2.74 -10.90
CA VAL A 192 -1.20 2.49 -11.96
C VAL A 192 -0.59 1.76 -13.16
N GLY A 193 0.56 2.23 -13.64
CA GLY A 193 1.23 1.67 -14.82
C GLY A 193 0.52 2.00 -16.14
N GLY A 194 0.87 1.24 -17.20
CA GLY A 194 0.26 1.36 -18.52
C GLY A 194 0.44 2.75 -19.14
N ASP A 195 -0.61 3.28 -19.76
CA ASP A 195 -0.58 4.58 -20.43
C ASP A 195 -0.34 5.73 -19.44
N VAL A 196 -0.75 5.58 -18.17
CA VAL A 196 -0.48 6.57 -17.12
C VAL A 196 1.02 6.70 -16.88
N PHE A 197 1.74 5.58 -16.77
CA PHE A 197 3.19 5.59 -16.66
C PHE A 197 3.84 6.25 -17.89
N THR A 198 3.41 5.87 -19.10
CA THR A 198 3.96 6.43 -20.35
C THR A 198 3.76 7.93 -20.44
N ARG A 199 2.55 8.42 -20.11
CA ARG A 199 2.27 9.85 -20.05
C ARG A 199 3.13 10.56 -19.02
N SER A 200 3.31 9.96 -17.85
CA SER A 200 4.10 10.53 -16.75
C SER A 200 5.56 10.80 -17.11
N LEU A 201 6.13 10.02 -18.02
CA LEU A 201 7.47 10.31 -18.54
C LEU A 201 7.55 11.73 -19.11
N SER A 202 6.56 12.21 -19.85
CA SER A 202 6.55 13.54 -20.46
C SER A 202 6.33 14.68 -19.44
N LEU A 203 5.85 14.37 -18.24
CA LEU A 203 5.56 15.32 -17.16
C LEU A 203 6.79 15.58 -16.27
N LEU A 204 7.84 14.78 -16.39
CA LEU A 204 9.02 14.93 -15.55
C LEU A 204 9.81 16.23 -15.85
N ASN A 205 10.18 16.92 -14.80
CA ASN A 205 11.25 17.92 -14.84
C ASN A 205 12.61 17.26 -15.15
N PRO A 206 13.61 17.99 -15.64
CA PRO A 206 14.97 17.49 -15.68
C PRO A 206 15.45 16.96 -14.32
N LEU A 207 16.06 15.77 -14.27
CA LEU A 207 16.44 15.02 -13.09
C LEU A 207 15.25 14.43 -12.31
N GLY A 208 14.05 14.53 -12.86
CA GLY A 208 12.85 13.93 -12.26
C GLY A 208 12.86 12.41 -12.31
N VAL A 209 12.12 11.77 -11.40
CA VAL A 209 12.08 10.32 -11.23
C VAL A 209 10.64 9.81 -11.14
N ILE A 210 10.34 8.74 -11.90
CA ILE A 210 9.12 7.94 -11.68
C ILE A 210 9.45 6.79 -10.74
N VAL A 211 8.65 6.65 -9.69
CA VAL A 211 8.62 5.49 -8.82
C VAL A 211 7.56 4.52 -9.32
N ALA A 212 7.96 3.41 -9.91
CA ALA A 212 7.08 2.34 -10.31
C ALA A 212 6.74 1.49 -9.06
N VAL A 213 5.50 1.61 -8.58
CA VAL A 213 5.00 0.92 -7.39
C VAL A 213 4.21 -0.32 -7.79
N GLY A 214 3.45 -0.23 -8.87
CA GLY A 214 2.56 -1.29 -9.30
C GLY A 214 2.04 -1.08 -10.72
N PHE A 215 1.13 -1.96 -11.11
CA PHE A 215 0.52 -1.97 -12.43
C PHE A 215 -0.99 -2.23 -12.33
N ALA A 216 -1.67 -1.45 -11.51
CA ALA A 216 -3.13 -1.62 -11.31
C ALA A 216 -3.93 -1.54 -12.62
N ASN A 217 -3.34 -0.99 -13.69
CA ASN A 217 -3.90 -1.02 -15.06
C ASN A 217 -3.65 -2.35 -15.82
N GLY A 218 -2.96 -3.31 -15.19
CA GLY A 218 -2.71 -4.63 -15.76
C GLY A 218 -1.45 -4.75 -16.65
N LEU A 219 -0.72 -3.64 -16.89
CA LEU A 219 0.42 -3.62 -17.80
C LEU A 219 1.64 -2.95 -17.16
N TRP A 220 2.79 -3.63 -17.21
CA TRP A 220 4.08 -3.03 -17.02
C TRP A 220 4.55 -2.33 -18.29
N GLN A 221 5.28 -1.23 -18.15
CA GLN A 221 5.88 -0.50 -19.26
C GLN A 221 7.39 -0.55 -19.16
N ASP A 222 8.03 -0.68 -20.33
CA ASP A 222 9.48 -0.64 -20.46
C ASP A 222 9.91 0.74 -20.98
N PRO A 223 10.47 1.62 -20.13
CA PRO A 223 10.93 2.92 -20.56
C PRO A 223 12.16 2.78 -21.45
N SER A 224 12.22 3.52 -22.56
CA SER A 224 13.41 3.56 -23.40
C SER A 224 14.60 4.21 -22.67
N VAL A 225 15.71 3.50 -22.55
CA VAL A 225 16.96 4.05 -21.96
C VAL A 225 17.43 5.29 -22.73
N GLN A 226 17.31 5.31 -24.06
CA GLN A 226 17.64 6.48 -24.88
C GLN A 226 16.78 7.69 -24.49
N TRP A 227 15.50 7.47 -24.22
CA TRP A 227 14.59 8.53 -23.78
C TRP A 227 15.00 9.09 -22.41
N LEU A 228 15.31 8.21 -21.44
CA LEU A 228 15.76 8.59 -20.11
C LEU A 228 17.03 9.45 -20.16
N VAL A 229 18.01 9.03 -20.96
CA VAL A 229 19.26 9.79 -21.18
C VAL A 229 18.97 11.16 -21.81
N GLY A 230 18.12 11.19 -22.85
CA GLY A 230 17.77 12.44 -23.55
C GLY A 230 17.01 13.46 -22.69
N ARG A 231 16.38 13.02 -21.61
CA ARG A 231 15.60 13.85 -20.67
C ARG A 231 16.28 14.09 -19.33
N ASN A 232 17.42 13.42 -19.07
CA ASN A 232 18.04 13.38 -17.74
C ASN A 232 17.02 12.96 -16.68
N ALA A 233 16.24 11.89 -16.94
CA ALA A 233 15.19 11.39 -16.08
C ALA A 233 15.52 9.98 -15.57
N GLY A 234 14.87 9.56 -14.49
CA GLY A 234 15.06 8.25 -13.89
C GLY A 234 13.75 7.48 -13.68
N VAL A 235 13.88 6.17 -13.58
CA VAL A 235 12.82 5.28 -13.11
C VAL A 235 13.41 4.41 -12.02
N VAL A 236 12.72 4.33 -10.89
CA VAL A 236 13.06 3.42 -9.79
C VAL A 236 11.85 2.55 -9.46
N GLY A 237 12.10 1.34 -8.97
CA GLY A 237 11.03 0.42 -8.57
C GLY A 237 11.04 0.18 -7.07
N ILE A 238 9.88 -0.13 -6.51
CA ILE A 238 9.73 -0.62 -5.14
C ILE A 238 8.97 -1.94 -5.12
N TYR A 239 9.61 -2.99 -4.60
CA TYR A 239 8.96 -4.25 -4.27
C TYR A 239 9.24 -4.58 -2.81
N LEU A 240 8.33 -4.15 -1.93
CA LEU A 240 8.52 -4.19 -0.47
C LEU A 240 8.83 -5.60 0.05
N ALA A 241 8.05 -6.60 -0.35
CA ALA A 241 8.24 -7.99 0.13
C ALA A 241 9.65 -8.54 -0.19
N ARG A 242 10.19 -8.21 -1.38
CA ARG A 242 11.57 -8.57 -1.73
C ARG A 242 12.59 -7.79 -0.91
N LEU A 243 12.34 -6.50 -0.69
CA LEU A 243 13.24 -5.65 0.08
C LEU A 243 13.28 -6.08 1.55
N MET A 244 12.16 -6.43 2.15
CA MET A 244 12.08 -7.02 3.50
C MET A 244 12.95 -8.27 3.62
N LYS A 245 12.96 -9.13 2.60
CA LYS A 245 13.79 -10.35 2.58
C LYS A 245 15.27 -10.05 2.42
N LEU A 246 15.64 -9.08 1.59
CA LEU A 246 17.06 -8.78 1.26
C LEU A 246 17.72 -7.81 2.22
N GLN A 247 16.94 -6.89 2.80
CA GLN A 247 17.40 -5.80 3.66
C GLN A 247 16.47 -5.61 4.87
N PRO A 248 16.25 -6.68 5.70
CA PRO A 248 15.27 -6.63 6.78
C PRO A 248 15.53 -5.49 7.77
N GLY A 249 16.78 -5.29 8.19
CA GLY A 249 17.16 -4.23 9.13
C GLY A 249 16.83 -2.82 8.60
N PHE A 250 17.08 -2.57 7.33
CA PHE A 250 16.74 -1.29 6.67
C PHE A 250 15.23 -1.04 6.65
N VAL A 251 14.44 -2.05 6.30
CA VAL A 251 12.97 -1.90 6.26
C VAL A 251 12.40 -1.75 7.67
N HIS A 252 12.97 -2.47 8.66
CA HIS A 252 12.60 -2.35 10.06
C HIS A 252 12.86 -0.92 10.60
N GLU A 253 14.04 -0.34 10.31
CA GLU A 253 14.36 1.05 10.65
C GLU A 253 13.33 2.01 10.05
N CYS A 254 12.99 1.87 8.76
CA CYS A 254 11.96 2.68 8.12
C CYS A 254 10.57 2.53 8.80
N ALA A 255 10.22 1.32 9.26
CA ALA A 255 8.98 1.08 9.99
C ALA A 255 8.95 1.82 11.33
N LEU A 256 10.06 1.82 12.08
CA LEU A 256 10.18 2.55 13.35
C LEU A 256 10.09 4.06 13.15
N GLU A 257 10.72 4.61 12.12
CA GLU A 257 10.61 6.03 11.79
C GLU A 257 9.16 6.43 11.47
N LEU A 258 8.47 5.63 10.65
CA LEU A 258 7.06 5.83 10.30
C LEU A 258 6.14 5.76 11.53
N LEU A 259 6.36 4.79 12.42
CA LEU A 259 5.62 4.70 13.69
C LEU A 259 5.85 5.92 14.57
N GLY A 260 7.07 6.44 14.60
CA GLY A 260 7.40 7.69 15.26
C GLY A 260 6.62 8.88 14.67
N MET A 261 6.53 8.97 13.33
CA MET A 261 5.75 10.01 12.64
C MET A 261 4.25 9.90 12.99
N TRP A 262 3.71 8.68 12.99
CA TRP A 262 2.30 8.46 13.37
C TRP A 262 2.05 8.83 14.83
N THR A 263 2.91 8.42 15.75
CA THR A 263 2.78 8.76 17.17
C THR A 263 2.83 10.28 17.43
N ARG A 264 3.59 11.04 16.61
CA ARG A 264 3.62 12.50 16.67
C ARG A 264 2.45 13.19 15.95
N GLY A 265 1.56 12.42 15.30
CA GLY A 265 0.43 12.96 14.55
C GLY A 265 0.82 13.62 13.22
N GLU A 266 2.00 13.32 12.69
CA GLU A 266 2.48 13.83 11.40
C GLU A 266 1.83 13.13 10.21
N ILE A 267 1.35 11.91 10.43
CA ILE A 267 0.62 11.08 9.47
C ILE A 267 -0.54 10.37 10.17
N ASP A 268 -1.61 10.04 9.42
CA ASP A 268 -2.79 9.34 9.93
C ASP A 268 -3.34 8.38 8.87
N PRO A 269 -3.35 7.05 9.12
CA PRO A 269 -3.81 6.08 8.13
C PRO A 269 -5.28 6.24 7.75
N VAL A 270 -5.53 6.40 6.45
CA VAL A 270 -6.88 6.60 5.91
C VAL A 270 -7.58 5.25 5.69
N VAL A 271 -8.54 4.93 6.54
CA VAL A 271 -9.41 3.75 6.40
C VAL A 271 -10.66 4.16 5.62
N GLY A 272 -10.88 3.54 4.47
CA GLY A 272 -12.00 3.88 3.59
C GLY A 272 -13.19 2.95 3.69
N ALA A 273 -12.95 1.66 3.89
CA ALA A 273 -14.03 0.67 4.00
C ALA A 273 -13.64 -0.46 4.95
N ARG A 274 -14.67 -0.99 5.64
CA ARG A 274 -14.55 -2.12 6.58
C ARG A 274 -15.53 -3.19 6.17
N PHE A 275 -15.10 -4.42 6.17
CA PHE A 275 -15.94 -5.58 5.87
C PHE A 275 -15.76 -6.64 6.94
N PRO A 276 -16.82 -7.38 7.30
CA PRO A 276 -16.65 -8.60 8.09
C PRO A 276 -15.86 -9.64 7.27
N LEU A 277 -15.25 -10.61 7.95
CA LEU A 277 -14.48 -11.68 7.30
C LEU A 277 -15.30 -12.42 6.24
N ASP A 278 -16.58 -12.66 6.48
CA ASP A 278 -17.50 -13.32 5.55
C ASP A 278 -17.70 -12.57 4.22
N GLU A 279 -17.35 -11.30 4.18
CA GLU A 279 -17.43 -10.44 2.99
C GLU A 279 -16.06 -10.17 2.34
N ALA A 280 -15.05 -10.99 2.62
CA ALA A 280 -13.71 -10.84 2.02
C ALA A 280 -13.74 -10.76 0.48
N GLY A 281 -14.65 -11.52 -0.15
CA GLY A 281 -14.87 -11.45 -1.60
C GLY A 281 -15.37 -10.07 -2.06
N ALA A 282 -16.29 -9.44 -1.32
CA ALA A 282 -16.80 -8.10 -1.60
C ALA A 282 -15.72 -7.03 -1.41
N ALA A 283 -14.88 -7.15 -0.38
CA ALA A 283 -13.72 -6.29 -0.17
C ALA A 283 -12.74 -6.34 -1.36
N HIS A 284 -12.45 -7.53 -1.89
CA HIS A 284 -11.65 -7.71 -3.10
C HIS A 284 -12.29 -7.09 -4.33
N MET A 285 -13.61 -7.25 -4.51
CA MET A 285 -14.33 -6.63 -5.64
C MET A 285 -14.26 -5.10 -5.58
N LEU A 286 -14.42 -4.50 -4.40
CA LEU A 286 -14.31 -3.04 -4.23
C LEU A 286 -12.97 -2.50 -4.70
N ILE A 287 -11.87 -3.24 -4.43
CA ILE A 287 -10.52 -2.86 -4.91
C ILE A 287 -10.39 -3.13 -6.41
N ALA A 288 -10.82 -4.28 -6.90
CA ALA A 288 -10.74 -4.65 -8.33
C ALA A 288 -11.49 -3.65 -9.22
N GLU A 289 -12.66 -3.18 -8.77
CA GLU A 289 -13.47 -2.17 -9.46
C GLU A 289 -12.95 -0.74 -9.24
N ARG A 290 -11.87 -0.58 -8.48
CA ARG A 290 -11.27 0.74 -8.18
C ARG A 290 -12.27 1.74 -7.58
N LYS A 291 -13.23 1.28 -6.78
CA LYS A 291 -14.27 2.11 -6.17
C LYS A 291 -13.92 2.62 -4.77
N HIS A 292 -12.87 2.09 -4.15
CA HIS A 292 -12.45 2.46 -2.80
C HIS A 292 -11.78 3.84 -2.73
N VAL A 293 -11.87 4.45 -1.55
CA VAL A 293 -11.07 5.57 -1.07
C VAL A 293 -10.34 5.08 0.18
N GLY A 294 -9.08 5.43 0.37
CA GLY A 294 -8.27 4.93 1.49
C GLY A 294 -8.03 3.42 1.42
N LYS A 295 -7.73 2.86 2.58
CA LYS A 295 -7.49 1.42 2.73
C LYS A 295 -8.79 0.66 3.00
N VAL A 296 -8.86 -0.55 2.48
CA VAL A 296 -9.93 -1.52 2.79
C VAL A 296 -9.40 -2.50 3.83
N VAL A 297 -10.21 -2.82 4.83
CA VAL A 297 -9.85 -3.77 5.90
C VAL A 297 -10.96 -4.80 6.12
N LEU A 298 -10.55 -5.99 6.57
CA LEU A 298 -11.45 -7.03 7.09
C LEU A 298 -11.41 -6.97 8.62
N GLU A 299 -12.56 -7.17 9.26
CA GLU A 299 -12.70 -7.28 10.72
C GLU A 299 -13.27 -8.68 11.01
N PRO A 300 -12.41 -9.65 11.39
CA PRO A 300 -12.80 -11.03 11.69
C PRO A 300 -13.69 -11.20 12.88
#